data_3d9e4191e0fd05b5671b9ab400cce375
#
_entry.id   3d9e4191e0fd05b5671b9ab400cce375
#
_cell.length_a   1.000
_cell.length_b   1.000
_cell.length_c   1.000
_cell.angle_alpha   90.00
_cell.angle_beta   90.00
_cell.angle_gamma   90.00
#
_symmetry.space_group_name_H-M   'P 1'
#
loop_
_entity.id
_entity.type
_entity.pdbx_description
1 polymer ?
#
loop_
_entity_poly.entity_id
_entity_poly.type
_entity_poly.pdbx_seq_one_letter_code
_entity_poly.pdbx_strand_id
1 'polypeptide(L)'
;ALPGTNSFDLCVSNPPYFPAGRGAVSPNAERAAQRTESATVSELCSASARYLKPGGQFFLVHRREREGDILAALHNAHPTPVRRRDVFSAPGKLAPIFLMEAVKGAPVSAMRCENVLLRGADGRETEEYRKICHWEA
;
A
#
# COMPACT_ATOMS: atom_id res chain seq x y z
N ALA A 1 23.96 12.79 10.52
CA ALA A 1 23.10 12.20 9.49
C ALA A 1 22.76 10.76 9.87
N LEU A 2 21.50 10.39 9.80
CA LEU A 2 21.10 9.01 10.00
C LEU A 2 21.72 8.16 8.89
N PRO A 3 22.39 7.04 9.24
CA PRO A 3 22.88 6.12 8.24
C PRO A 3 21.73 5.63 7.38
N GLY A 4 21.92 5.56 6.08
CA GLY A 4 20.94 4.98 5.18
C GLY A 4 20.12 5.97 4.35
N THR A 5 20.28 7.29 4.52
CA THR A 5 19.65 8.28 3.65
C THR A 5 20.11 8.05 2.21
N ASN A 6 19.16 7.95 1.25
CA ASN A 6 19.42 7.63 -0.15
C ASN A 6 20.24 6.34 -0.34
N SER A 7 20.00 5.32 0.48
CA SER A 7 20.83 4.11 0.51
C SER A 7 20.09 2.83 0.15
N PHE A 8 18.76 2.84 0.18
CA PHE A 8 17.98 1.62 -0.02
C PHE A 8 17.34 1.57 -1.39
N ASP A 9 17.29 0.36 -1.96
CA ASP A 9 16.65 0.11 -3.24
C ASP A 9 15.15 -0.15 -3.10
N LEU A 10 14.72 -0.60 -1.92
CA LEU A 10 13.37 -1.08 -1.69
C LEU A 10 12.90 -0.74 -0.28
N CYS A 11 11.70 -0.21 -0.19
CA CYS A 11 10.95 -0.08 1.05
C CYS A 11 9.61 -0.78 0.91
N VAL A 12 9.22 -1.55 1.91
CA VAL A 12 7.94 -2.26 1.94
C VAL A 12 7.24 -1.93 3.24
N SER A 13 5.94 -1.66 3.17
CA SER A 13 5.15 -1.39 4.36
C SER A 13 3.78 -2.05 4.28
N ASN A 14 3.41 -2.68 5.39
CA ASN A 14 2.06 -3.17 5.64
C ASN A 14 1.65 -2.61 7.00
N PRO A 15 1.29 -1.31 7.09
CA PRO A 15 1.03 -0.68 8.37
C PRO A 15 -0.21 -1.25 9.02
N PRO A 16 -0.28 -1.22 10.37
CA PRO A 16 -1.48 -1.63 11.07
C PRO A 16 -2.64 -0.69 10.73
N TYR A 17 -3.82 -1.28 10.55
CA TYR A 17 -5.05 -0.54 10.31
C TYR A 17 -6.19 -1.22 11.04
N PHE A 18 -7.22 -0.43 11.37
CA PHE A 18 -8.36 -0.95 12.10
C PHE A 18 -9.39 -1.50 11.12
N PRO A 19 -9.75 -2.81 11.22
CA PRO A 19 -10.81 -3.37 10.38
C PRO A 19 -12.13 -2.64 10.64
N ALA A 20 -12.86 -2.32 9.58
CA ALA A 20 -14.19 -1.74 9.70
C ALA A 20 -15.12 -2.71 10.47
N GLY A 21 -15.90 -2.18 11.41
CA GLY A 21 -16.94 -2.95 12.11
C GLY A 21 -16.47 -3.75 13.31
N ARG A 22 -15.29 -3.56 13.83
CA ARG A 22 -14.85 -4.18 15.08
C ARG A 22 -15.28 -3.37 16.28
N GLY A 23 -16.30 -3.86 16.95
CA GLY A 23 -16.68 -3.42 18.29
C GLY A 23 -17.38 -2.08 18.38
N ALA A 24 -18.06 -1.83 19.48
CA ALA A 24 -18.64 -0.56 19.81
C ALA A 24 -17.55 0.39 20.30
N VAL A 25 -16.82 0.98 19.35
CA VAL A 25 -15.84 2.02 19.67
C VAL A 25 -16.58 3.36 19.66
N SER A 26 -16.33 4.21 20.67
CA SER A 26 -16.92 5.53 20.65
C SER A 26 -16.48 6.32 19.42
N PRO A 27 -17.33 7.20 18.86
CA PRO A 27 -16.95 8.00 17.68
C PRO A 27 -15.65 8.78 17.86
N ASN A 28 -15.34 9.21 19.07
CA ASN A 28 -14.10 9.93 19.36
C ASN A 28 -12.86 9.03 19.30
N ALA A 29 -12.96 7.80 19.79
CA ALA A 29 -11.87 6.84 19.71
C ALA A 29 -11.62 6.42 18.25
N GLU A 30 -12.68 6.25 17.47
CA GLU A 30 -12.59 5.93 16.05
C GLU A 30 -11.93 7.06 15.26
N ARG A 31 -12.30 8.32 15.51
CA ARG A 31 -11.65 9.48 14.89
C ARG A 31 -10.20 9.61 15.30
N ALA A 32 -9.86 9.34 16.55
CA ALA A 32 -8.48 9.35 17.02
C ALA A 32 -7.66 8.25 16.33
N ALA A 33 -8.21 7.06 16.18
CA ALA A 33 -7.58 5.96 15.45
C ALA A 33 -7.35 6.31 13.99
N GLN A 34 -8.32 6.92 13.32
CA GLN A 34 -8.19 7.37 11.93
C GLN A 34 -7.11 8.43 11.76
N ARG A 35 -7.03 9.39 12.68
CA ARG A 35 -5.98 10.42 12.64
C ARG A 35 -4.60 9.82 12.85
N THR A 36 -4.45 8.88 13.75
CA THR A 36 -3.19 8.16 13.99
C THR A 36 -2.77 7.39 12.75
N GLU A 37 -3.70 6.71 12.10
CA GLU A 37 -3.46 5.96 10.88
C GLU A 37 -3.00 6.88 9.74
N SER A 38 -3.65 8.02 9.55
CA SER A 38 -3.25 9.00 8.53
C SER A 38 -1.88 9.60 8.81
N ALA A 39 -1.56 9.89 10.05
CA ALA A 39 -0.23 10.37 10.44
C ALA A 39 0.84 9.30 10.17
N THR A 40 0.55 8.04 10.44
CA THR A 40 1.46 6.92 10.16
C THR A 40 1.73 6.79 8.66
N VAL A 41 0.72 6.92 7.82
CA VAL A 41 0.89 6.91 6.35
C VAL A 41 1.80 8.04 5.90
N SER A 42 1.58 9.26 6.42
CA SER A 42 2.42 10.42 6.10
C SER A 42 3.87 10.21 6.49
N GLU A 43 4.11 9.68 7.69
CA GLU A 43 5.46 9.37 8.18
C GLU A 43 6.15 8.31 7.33
N LEU A 44 5.42 7.25 6.95
CA LEU A 44 5.95 6.19 6.10
C LEU A 44 6.35 6.71 4.72
N CYS A 45 5.52 7.54 4.11
CA CYS A 45 5.82 8.13 2.80
C CYS A 45 7.04 9.06 2.89
N SER A 46 7.13 9.87 3.93
CA SER A 46 8.28 10.75 4.16
C SER A 46 9.56 9.96 4.40
N ALA A 47 9.48 8.90 5.19
CA ALA A 47 10.63 8.02 5.46
C ALA A 47 11.10 7.33 4.17
N SER A 48 10.17 6.80 3.37
CA SER A 48 10.52 6.16 2.11
C SER A 48 11.22 7.14 1.17
N ALA A 49 10.73 8.36 1.07
CA ALA A 49 11.35 9.40 0.26
C ALA A 49 12.78 9.73 0.71
N ARG A 50 13.03 9.68 2.01
CA ARG A 50 14.35 9.98 2.59
C ARG A 50 15.35 8.86 2.38
N TYR A 51 14.93 7.62 2.61
CA TYR A 51 15.85 6.48 2.64
C TYR A 51 16.06 5.80 1.30
N LEU A 52 15.11 5.91 0.38
CA LEU A 52 15.25 5.33 -0.95
C LEU A 52 16.28 6.09 -1.79
N LYS A 53 17.03 5.35 -2.59
CA LYS A 53 17.81 5.93 -3.69
C LYS A 53 16.88 6.47 -4.77
N PRO A 54 17.32 7.43 -5.58
CA PRO A 54 16.59 7.74 -6.82
C PRO A 54 16.37 6.48 -7.64
N GLY A 55 15.14 6.23 -8.09
CA GLY A 55 14.75 5.00 -8.74
C GLY A 55 14.35 3.87 -7.79
N GLY A 56 14.54 4.04 -6.49
CA GLY A 56 14.12 3.07 -5.49
C GLY A 56 12.60 2.93 -5.42
N GLN A 57 12.13 1.75 -5.04
CA GLN A 57 10.72 1.38 -5.05
C GLN A 57 10.14 1.31 -3.64
N PHE A 58 8.95 1.89 -3.48
CA PHE A 58 8.16 1.79 -2.25
C PHE A 58 6.89 1.00 -2.53
N PHE A 59 6.70 -0.11 -1.81
CA PHE A 59 5.50 -0.94 -1.90
C PHE A 59 4.69 -0.82 -0.63
N LEU A 60 3.39 -0.56 -0.78
CA LEU A 60 2.47 -0.35 0.33
C LEU A 60 1.22 -1.19 0.15
N VAL A 61 0.82 -1.87 1.23
CA VAL A 61 -0.50 -2.50 1.34
C VAL A 61 -1.33 -1.67 2.30
N HIS A 62 -2.55 -1.31 1.92
CA HIS A 62 -3.42 -0.52 2.79
C HIS A 62 -4.90 -0.74 2.45
N ARG A 63 -5.76 -0.22 3.31
CA ARG A 63 -7.22 -0.22 3.07
C ARG A 63 -7.57 0.72 1.92
N ARG A 64 -8.51 0.29 1.10
CA ARG A 64 -8.97 1.06 -0.06
C ARG A 64 -9.53 2.44 0.32
N GLU A 65 -10.20 2.54 1.45
CA GLU A 65 -10.79 3.79 1.92
C GLU A 65 -9.74 4.86 2.26
N ARG A 66 -8.47 4.46 2.40
CA ARG A 66 -7.35 5.36 2.69
C ARG A 66 -6.55 5.76 1.45
N GLU A 67 -7.00 5.36 0.27
CA GLU A 67 -6.28 5.66 -0.97
C GLU A 67 -6.04 7.16 -1.16
N GLY A 68 -7.05 7.99 -0.89
CA GLY A 68 -6.91 9.45 -1.00
C GLY A 68 -5.82 10.01 -0.10
N ASP A 69 -5.76 9.55 1.14
CA ASP A 69 -4.73 9.98 2.11
C ASP A 69 -3.34 9.53 1.67
N ILE A 70 -3.24 8.32 1.12
CA ILE A 70 -1.98 7.76 0.62
C ILE A 70 -1.49 8.55 -0.58
N LEU A 71 -2.35 8.83 -1.55
CA LEU A 71 -1.98 9.62 -2.73
C LEU A 71 -1.55 11.03 -2.34
N ALA A 72 -2.24 11.66 -1.39
CA ALA A 72 -1.84 12.97 -0.88
C ALA A 72 -0.48 12.93 -0.19
N ALA A 73 -0.23 11.91 0.64
CA ALA A 73 1.04 11.74 1.32
C ALA A 73 2.20 11.48 0.34
N LEU A 74 1.97 10.68 -0.69
CA LEU A 74 2.95 10.42 -1.73
C LEU A 74 3.25 11.69 -2.55
N HIS A 75 2.21 12.44 -2.88
CA HIS A 75 2.38 13.71 -3.60
C HIS A 75 3.26 14.69 -2.81
N ASN A 76 3.05 14.79 -1.50
CA ASN A 76 3.83 15.69 -0.64
C ASN A 76 5.26 15.20 -0.40
N ALA A 77 5.46 13.89 -0.32
CA ALA A 77 6.77 13.29 -0.01
C ALA A 77 7.63 13.02 -1.24
N HIS A 78 7.02 12.91 -2.41
CA HIS A 78 7.63 12.70 -3.73
C HIS A 78 8.17 11.33 -4.11
N PRO A 79 7.85 10.20 -3.50
CA PRO A 79 7.79 8.98 -4.30
C PRO A 79 6.57 9.08 -5.20
N THR A 80 6.75 8.86 -6.50
CA THR A 80 5.67 8.97 -7.48
C THR A 80 4.92 7.64 -7.57
N PRO A 81 3.60 7.59 -7.35
CA PRO A 81 2.85 6.36 -7.55
C PRO A 81 2.87 5.97 -9.04
N VAL A 82 3.25 4.73 -9.30
CA VAL A 82 3.43 4.22 -10.67
C VAL A 82 2.51 3.05 -10.98
N ARG A 83 2.11 2.27 -9.96
CA ARG A 83 1.25 1.11 -10.15
C ARG A 83 0.35 0.89 -8.94
N ARG A 84 -0.89 0.53 -9.22
CA ARG A 84 -1.86 0.14 -8.22
C ARG A 84 -2.46 -1.20 -8.62
N ARG A 85 -2.63 -2.08 -7.65
CA ARG A 85 -3.29 -3.37 -7.86
C ARG A 85 -4.47 -3.50 -6.92
N ASP A 86 -5.64 -3.76 -7.47
CA ASP A 86 -6.82 -4.12 -6.69
C ASP A 86 -6.81 -5.62 -6.44
N VAL A 87 -7.13 -6.01 -5.21
CA VAL A 87 -7.16 -7.41 -4.81
C VAL A 87 -8.61 -7.90 -4.85
N PHE A 88 -8.86 -8.98 -5.56
CA PHE A 88 -10.14 -9.67 -5.59
C PHE A 88 -9.98 -11.02 -4.90
N SER A 89 -10.76 -11.26 -3.85
CA SER A 89 -10.73 -12.54 -3.14
C SER A 89 -11.32 -13.69 -3.98
N ALA A 90 -12.28 -13.35 -4.85
CA ALA A 90 -12.91 -14.23 -5.82
C ALA A 90 -13.44 -13.38 -6.97
N PRO A 91 -13.88 -13.97 -8.09
CA PRO A 91 -14.45 -13.19 -9.19
C PRO A 91 -15.57 -12.28 -8.71
N GLY A 92 -15.44 -10.98 -9.00
CA GLY A 92 -16.42 -9.96 -8.59
C GLY A 92 -16.39 -9.57 -7.11
N LYS A 93 -15.51 -10.15 -6.30
CA LYS A 93 -15.40 -9.84 -4.88
C LYS A 93 -14.16 -9.01 -4.59
N LEU A 94 -14.35 -7.70 -4.60
CA LEU A 94 -13.29 -6.76 -4.28
C LEU A 94 -12.91 -6.83 -2.80
N ALA A 95 -11.63 -7.07 -2.51
CA ALA A 95 -11.13 -7.06 -1.15
C ALA A 95 -11.02 -5.62 -0.61
N PRO A 96 -11.06 -5.42 0.71
CA PRO A 96 -10.97 -4.09 1.29
C PRO A 96 -9.57 -3.47 1.25
N ILE A 97 -8.60 -4.16 0.70
CA ILE A 97 -7.21 -3.71 0.60
C ILE A 97 -6.78 -3.54 -0.85
N PHE A 98 -5.72 -2.76 -1.05
CA PHE A 98 -5.07 -2.60 -2.35
C PHE A 98 -3.56 -2.53 -2.17
N LEU A 99 -2.85 -2.72 -3.28
CA LEU A 99 -1.39 -2.63 -3.32
C LEU A 99 -1.00 -1.39 -4.12
N MET A 100 0.01 -0.67 -3.65
CA MET A 100 0.53 0.51 -4.31
C MET A 100 2.04 0.41 -4.46
N GLU A 101 2.54 0.72 -5.64
CA GLU A 101 3.96 0.90 -5.89
C GLU A 101 4.23 2.36 -6.23
N ALA A 102 5.22 2.95 -5.57
CA ALA A 102 5.72 4.28 -5.87
C ALA A 102 7.22 4.23 -6.09
N VAL A 103 7.74 5.13 -6.92
CA VAL A 103 9.17 5.17 -7.26
C VAL A 103 9.71 6.56 -7.00
N LYS A 104 10.82 6.63 -6.27
CA LYS A 104 11.49 7.90 -5.97
C LYS A 104 12.11 8.49 -7.23
N GLY A 105 11.72 9.72 -7.53
CA GLY A 105 12.25 10.45 -8.67
C GLY A 105 11.63 10.10 -10.01
N ALA A 106 10.65 9.22 -10.05
CA ALA A 106 9.93 8.93 -11.29
C ALA A 106 9.12 10.15 -11.74
N PRO A 107 9.00 10.39 -13.06
CA PRO A 107 8.17 11.47 -13.55
C PRO A 107 6.69 11.18 -13.28
N VAL A 108 5.91 12.24 -13.08
CA VAL A 108 4.47 12.10 -12.93
C VAL A 108 3.90 11.60 -14.26
N SER A 109 3.21 10.47 -14.21
CA SER A 109 2.59 9.85 -15.37
C SER A 109 1.31 9.14 -14.94
N ALA A 110 0.56 8.62 -15.91
CA ALA A 110 -0.61 7.81 -15.61
C ALA A 110 -0.18 6.55 -14.85
N MET A 111 -0.83 6.32 -13.70
CA MET A 111 -0.59 5.14 -12.87
C MET A 111 -1.19 3.91 -13.54
N ARG A 112 -0.42 2.82 -13.63
CA ARG A 112 -0.96 1.55 -14.11
C ARG A 112 -1.87 0.92 -13.06
N CYS A 113 -3.08 0.51 -13.48
CA CYS A 113 -4.02 -0.16 -12.61
C CYS A 113 -4.19 -1.61 -13.08
N GLU A 114 -3.93 -2.54 -12.19
CA GLU A 114 -3.99 -3.98 -12.43
C GLU A 114 -4.79 -4.65 -11.33
N ASN A 115 -5.25 -5.88 -11.56
CA ASN A 115 -5.98 -6.65 -10.58
C ASN A 115 -5.22 -7.91 -10.19
N VAL A 116 -5.38 -8.34 -8.95
CA VAL A 116 -4.92 -9.64 -8.46
C VAL A 116 -6.15 -10.44 -8.05
N LEU A 117 -6.32 -11.62 -8.62
CA LEU A 117 -7.39 -12.53 -8.25
C LEU A 117 -6.81 -13.65 -7.38
N LEU A 118 -7.32 -13.81 -6.16
CA LEU A 118 -6.80 -14.80 -5.23
C LEU A 118 -7.36 -16.20 -5.49
N ARG A 119 -8.66 -16.29 -5.75
CA ARG A 119 -9.35 -17.55 -6.03
C ARG A 119 -10.20 -17.41 -7.28
N GLY A 120 -10.22 -18.47 -8.10
CA GLY A 120 -11.07 -18.54 -9.28
C GLY A 120 -12.52 -18.88 -8.95
N ALA A 121 -13.35 -18.99 -9.99
CA ALA A 121 -14.76 -19.37 -9.85
C ALA A 121 -14.95 -20.76 -9.24
N ASP A 122 -13.95 -21.65 -9.37
CA ASP A 122 -13.92 -22.98 -8.77
C ASP A 122 -13.52 -22.99 -7.29
N GLY A 123 -13.23 -21.83 -6.70
CA GLY A 123 -12.80 -21.66 -5.31
C GLY A 123 -11.33 -22.02 -5.07
N ARG A 124 -10.58 -22.41 -6.11
CA ARG A 124 -9.16 -22.73 -5.98
C ARG A 124 -8.30 -21.48 -6.11
N GLU A 125 -7.14 -21.51 -5.46
CA GLU A 125 -6.15 -20.46 -5.60
C GLU A 125 -5.72 -20.30 -7.06
N THR A 126 -5.59 -19.07 -7.51
CA THR A 126 -5.06 -18.79 -8.85
C THR A 126 -3.56 -19.08 -8.91
N GLU A 127 -3.05 -19.32 -10.10
CA GLU A 127 -1.62 -19.51 -10.30
C GLU A 127 -0.82 -18.28 -9.84
N GLU A 128 -1.32 -17.10 -10.13
CA GLU A 128 -0.69 -15.84 -9.69
C GLU A 128 -0.59 -15.75 -8.17
N TYR A 129 -1.68 -16.07 -7.46
CA TYR A 129 -1.69 -16.06 -6.00
C TYR A 129 -0.73 -17.10 -5.41
N ARG A 130 -0.67 -18.27 -6.00
CA ARG A 130 0.28 -19.30 -5.58
C ARG A 130 1.73 -18.85 -5.75
N LYS A 131 2.05 -18.20 -6.85
CA LYS A 131 3.40 -17.65 -7.09
C LYS A 131 3.78 -16.58 -6.06
N ILE A 132 2.81 -15.80 -5.61
CA ILE A 132 3.03 -14.76 -4.59
C ILE A 132 3.24 -15.38 -3.22
N CYS A 133 2.42 -16.35 -2.82
CA CYS A 133 2.40 -16.91 -1.47
C CYS A 133 3.29 -18.12 -1.25
N HIS A 134 3.49 -18.93 -2.29
CA HIS A 134 4.31 -20.13 -2.23
C HIS A 134 5.60 -19.86 -2.97
N TRP A 135 6.54 -19.32 -2.26
CA TRP A 135 7.86 -19.08 -2.82
C TRP A 135 8.57 -20.40 -3.02
N GLU A 136 8.52 -20.90 -4.23
CA GLU A 136 9.36 -22.03 -4.62
C GLU A 136 10.74 -21.49 -4.97
N ALA A 137 11.70 -21.93 -4.21
CA ALA A 137 13.09 -21.61 -4.46
C ALA A 137 13.57 -22.24 -5.78
#